data_1d498901eacd40b42a11eba46993dbcd
#
_entry.id   1d498901eacd40b42a11eba46993dbcd
#
_cell.length_a   1.000
_cell.length_b   1.000
_cell.length_c   1.000
_cell.angle_alpha   90.00
_cell.angle_beta   90.00
_cell.angle_gamma   90.00
#
_symmetry.space_group_name_H-M   'P 1'
#
loop_
_entity.id
_entity.type
_entity.pdbx_description
1 polymer ?
#
loop_
_entity_poly.entity_id
_entity_poly.type
_entity_poly.pdbx_seq_one_letter_code
_entity_poly.pdbx_strand_id
1 'polypeptide(L)'
;MFPSPVSAVIFLTDYFFVDKEGVTKNFKEGTEFGKTTDNLGCQMKIVPIIKSTPVTDLNGVMRIQYFFSSCLEASKPTPNFCDGAANPYSDIFNDDKGKDAECTKLGLEGSITCRQVIDEKLDFCYSKK
;
A
#
# COMPACT_ATOMS: atom_id res chain seq x y z
N MET A 1 4.01 29.99 -17.96
CA MET A 1 2.79 29.48 -18.59
C MET A 1 1.78 29.05 -17.53
N PHE A 2 0.56 29.51 -17.65
CA PHE A 2 -0.46 29.20 -16.67
C PHE A 2 -1.28 27.99 -17.10
N PRO A 3 -1.58 27.08 -16.16
CA PRO A 3 -2.44 25.94 -16.48
C PRO A 3 -3.86 26.42 -16.80
N SER A 4 -4.60 25.57 -17.50
CA SER A 4 -6.02 25.84 -17.70
C SER A 4 -6.75 25.81 -16.36
N PRO A 5 -7.96 26.43 -16.24
CA PRO A 5 -8.71 26.38 -14.99
C PRO A 5 -8.94 24.97 -14.47
N VAL A 6 -9.19 24.02 -15.37
CA VAL A 6 -9.40 22.61 -14.99
C VAL A 6 -8.10 22.02 -14.42
N SER A 7 -6.98 22.26 -15.09
CA SER A 7 -5.68 21.80 -14.61
C SER A 7 -5.32 22.42 -13.28
N ALA A 8 -5.65 23.70 -13.09
CA ALA A 8 -5.39 24.38 -11.83
C ALA A 8 -6.18 23.77 -10.68
N VAL A 9 -7.44 23.43 -10.91
CA VAL A 9 -8.28 22.78 -9.89
C VAL A 9 -7.72 21.42 -9.52
N ILE A 10 -7.34 20.59 -10.50
CA ILE A 10 -6.73 19.29 -10.26
C ILE A 10 -5.42 19.46 -9.48
N PHE A 11 -4.61 20.41 -9.87
CA PHE A 11 -3.34 20.68 -9.20
C PHE A 11 -3.55 21.06 -7.75
N LEU A 12 -4.52 21.94 -7.45
CA LEU A 12 -4.81 22.34 -6.07
C LEU A 12 -5.29 21.17 -5.24
N THR A 13 -6.11 20.28 -5.81
CA THR A 13 -6.57 19.09 -5.12
C THR A 13 -5.38 18.21 -4.77
N ASP A 14 -4.47 17.96 -5.72
CA ASP A 14 -3.27 17.17 -5.48
C ASP A 14 -2.40 17.82 -4.40
N TYR A 15 -2.26 19.14 -4.46
CA TYR A 15 -1.44 19.86 -3.50
C TYR A 15 -1.96 19.76 -2.08
N PHE A 16 -3.28 19.85 -1.88
CA PHE A 16 -3.86 19.82 -0.54
C PHE A 16 -4.08 18.43 0.02
N PHE A 17 -4.32 17.43 -0.83
CA PHE A 17 -4.71 16.10 -0.37
C PHE A 17 -3.71 15.01 -0.69
N VAL A 18 -2.88 15.21 -1.71
CA VAL A 18 -1.92 14.21 -2.17
C VAL A 18 -0.58 14.85 -2.44
N ASP A 19 0.48 14.28 -1.85
CA ASP A 19 1.85 14.61 -2.18
C ASP A 19 2.23 13.87 -3.46
N LYS A 20 1.87 14.45 -4.60
CA LYS A 20 2.01 13.80 -5.89
C LYS A 20 3.45 13.41 -6.22
N GLU A 21 4.41 14.28 -5.92
CA GLU A 21 5.82 13.99 -6.18
C GLU A 21 6.32 12.85 -5.31
N GLY A 22 5.99 12.88 -4.02
CA GLY A 22 6.36 11.83 -3.09
C GLY A 22 5.74 10.51 -3.44
N VAL A 23 4.46 10.51 -3.84
CA VAL A 23 3.75 9.30 -4.25
C VAL A 23 4.38 8.72 -5.50
N THR A 24 4.65 9.55 -6.52
CA THR A 24 5.28 9.10 -7.76
C THR A 24 6.66 8.51 -7.50
N LYS A 25 7.44 9.17 -6.65
CA LYS A 25 8.77 8.69 -6.27
C LYS A 25 8.69 7.33 -5.59
N ASN A 26 7.77 7.18 -4.65
CA ASN A 26 7.62 5.93 -3.92
C ASN A 26 7.12 4.80 -4.82
N PHE A 27 6.26 5.10 -5.78
CA PHE A 27 5.82 4.11 -6.76
C PHE A 27 7.02 3.61 -7.57
N LYS A 28 7.85 4.52 -8.05
CA LYS A 28 9.04 4.18 -8.83
C LYS A 28 10.03 3.37 -7.99
N GLU A 29 10.27 3.80 -6.75
CA GLU A 29 11.16 3.09 -5.84
C GLU A 29 10.64 1.70 -5.52
N GLY A 30 9.32 1.56 -5.35
CA GLY A 30 8.70 0.25 -5.13
C GLY A 30 8.93 -0.67 -6.31
N THR A 31 8.75 -0.17 -7.54
CA THR A 31 8.99 -0.95 -8.75
C THR A 31 10.46 -1.41 -8.81
N GLU A 32 11.40 -0.50 -8.58
CA GLU A 32 12.82 -0.82 -8.62
C GLU A 32 13.19 -1.85 -7.56
N PHE A 33 12.70 -1.68 -6.34
CA PHE A 33 12.96 -2.65 -5.28
C PHE A 33 12.32 -4.00 -5.60
N GLY A 34 11.09 -3.97 -6.13
CA GLY A 34 10.37 -5.20 -6.48
C GLY A 34 11.13 -6.07 -7.46
N LYS A 35 11.84 -5.46 -8.41
CA LYS A 35 12.64 -6.21 -9.39
C LYS A 35 13.76 -7.01 -8.75
N THR A 36 14.14 -6.69 -7.51
CA THR A 36 15.26 -7.35 -6.81
C THR A 36 14.80 -8.38 -5.79
N THR A 37 13.50 -8.55 -5.57
CA THR A 37 12.97 -9.36 -4.48
C THR A 37 11.70 -10.13 -4.91
N ASP A 38 11.10 -10.84 -3.95
CA ASP A 38 9.80 -11.49 -4.15
C ASP A 38 8.71 -10.74 -3.38
N ASN A 39 7.47 -11.27 -3.45
CA ASN A 39 6.33 -10.63 -2.79
C ASN A 39 6.56 -10.48 -1.29
N LEU A 40 7.11 -11.52 -0.64
CA LEU A 40 7.37 -11.46 0.80
C LEU A 40 8.41 -10.40 1.12
N GLY A 41 9.43 -10.25 0.28
CA GLY A 41 10.44 -9.21 0.46
C GLY A 41 9.83 -7.81 0.42
N CYS A 42 8.86 -7.59 -0.46
CA CYS A 42 8.12 -6.32 -0.49
C CYS A 42 7.39 -6.08 0.83
N GLN A 43 6.71 -7.11 1.35
CA GLN A 43 5.95 -7.00 2.58
C GLN A 43 6.86 -6.72 3.78
N MET A 44 7.98 -7.42 3.86
CA MET A 44 8.90 -7.23 4.98
C MET A 44 9.59 -5.87 4.94
N LYS A 45 9.79 -5.33 3.75
CA LYS A 45 10.41 -4.01 3.58
C LYS A 45 9.58 -2.90 4.22
N ILE A 46 8.26 -2.99 4.13
CA ILE A 46 7.38 -1.93 4.62
C ILE A 46 7.09 -2.01 6.11
N VAL A 47 7.34 -3.14 6.77
CA VAL A 47 7.00 -3.32 8.19
C VAL A 47 7.60 -2.23 9.08
N PRO A 48 8.92 -1.95 9.04
CA PRO A 48 9.47 -0.89 9.89
C PRO A 48 8.96 0.50 9.50
N ILE A 49 8.64 0.71 8.23
CA ILE A 49 8.12 2.00 7.78
C ILE A 49 6.71 2.21 8.34
N ILE A 50 5.89 1.17 8.34
CA ILE A 50 4.56 1.22 8.95
C ILE A 50 4.67 1.58 10.43
N LYS A 51 5.61 0.96 11.15
CA LYS A 51 5.79 1.20 12.59
C LYS A 51 6.10 2.67 12.89
N SER A 52 6.81 3.34 11.97
CA SER A 52 7.21 4.74 12.17
C SER A 52 6.25 5.75 11.55
N THR A 53 5.15 5.30 10.94
CA THR A 53 4.22 6.19 10.24
C THR A 53 2.86 6.16 10.93
N PRO A 54 2.48 7.23 11.64
CA PRO A 54 1.15 7.28 12.27
C PRO A 54 0.07 7.42 11.19
N VAL A 55 -1.13 6.91 11.48
CA VAL A 55 -2.24 6.95 10.51
C VAL A 55 -2.66 8.39 10.17
N THR A 56 -2.34 9.34 11.05
CA THR A 56 -2.62 10.77 10.81
C THR A 56 -1.71 11.38 9.76
N ASP A 57 -0.60 10.73 9.45
CA ASP A 57 0.28 11.15 8.35
C ASP A 57 -0.26 10.55 7.04
N LEU A 58 -1.27 11.19 6.47
CA LEU A 58 -1.95 10.67 5.29
C LEU A 58 -1.01 10.50 4.10
N ASN A 59 -0.12 11.45 3.88
CA ASN A 59 0.84 11.35 2.78
C ASN A 59 1.81 10.22 3.01
N GLY A 60 2.27 10.02 4.24
CA GLY A 60 3.14 8.90 4.59
C GLY A 60 2.47 7.56 4.35
N VAL A 61 1.21 7.42 4.76
CA VAL A 61 0.43 6.20 4.52
C VAL A 61 0.31 5.94 3.02
N MET A 62 -0.03 6.97 2.24
CA MET A 62 -0.19 6.81 0.79
C MET A 62 1.11 6.43 0.11
N ARG A 63 2.24 6.98 0.54
CA ARG A 63 3.55 6.62 0.00
C ARG A 63 3.84 5.14 0.23
N ILE A 64 3.53 4.62 1.42
CA ILE A 64 3.73 3.20 1.72
C ILE A 64 2.82 2.36 0.83
N GLN A 65 1.56 2.76 0.67
CA GLN A 65 0.60 2.03 -0.18
C GLN A 65 1.11 1.94 -1.62
N TYR A 66 1.58 3.03 -2.19
CA TYR A 66 2.07 3.03 -3.57
C TYR A 66 3.38 2.26 -3.71
N PHE A 67 4.28 2.37 -2.73
CA PHE A 67 5.50 1.58 -2.72
C PHE A 67 5.17 0.10 -2.70
N PHE A 68 4.30 -0.32 -1.80
CA PHE A 68 3.95 -1.72 -1.64
C PHE A 68 3.24 -2.26 -2.88
N SER A 69 2.28 -1.53 -3.41
CA SER A 69 1.54 -1.93 -4.60
C SER A 69 2.48 -2.14 -5.80
N SER A 70 3.33 -1.17 -6.07
CA SER A 70 4.26 -1.26 -7.21
C SER A 70 5.32 -2.34 -6.99
N CYS A 71 5.75 -2.53 -5.77
CA CYS A 71 6.70 -3.58 -5.43
C CYS A 71 6.09 -4.96 -5.68
N LEU A 72 4.87 -5.19 -5.22
CA LEU A 72 4.19 -6.46 -5.45
C LEU A 72 4.04 -6.76 -6.94
N GLU A 73 3.68 -5.74 -7.73
CA GLU A 73 3.52 -5.91 -9.17
C GLU A 73 4.83 -6.29 -9.86
N ALA A 74 5.94 -5.72 -9.42
CA ALA A 74 7.25 -5.93 -10.06
C ALA A 74 8.01 -7.13 -9.51
N SER A 75 7.64 -7.62 -8.33
CA SER A 75 8.40 -8.68 -7.65
C SER A 75 8.05 -10.07 -8.14
N LYS A 76 8.94 -11.02 -7.83
CA LYS A 76 8.70 -12.43 -8.13
C LYS A 76 7.65 -12.99 -7.19
N PRO A 77 6.85 -13.95 -7.66
CA PRO A 77 5.89 -14.62 -6.78
C PRO A 77 6.59 -15.33 -5.62
N THR A 78 6.01 -15.20 -4.43
CA THR A 78 6.42 -16.00 -3.26
C THR A 78 5.39 -17.10 -3.09
N PRO A 79 5.80 -18.39 -3.05
CA PRO A 79 4.85 -19.48 -2.80
C PRO A 79 4.06 -19.21 -1.52
N ASN A 80 2.75 -19.41 -1.61
CA ASN A 80 1.83 -19.31 -0.47
C ASN A 80 1.67 -17.89 0.09
N PHE A 81 2.15 -16.85 -0.62
CA PHE A 81 2.05 -15.47 -0.14
C PHE A 81 0.59 -15.06 0.12
N CYS A 82 -0.32 -15.47 -0.74
CA CYS A 82 -1.73 -15.12 -0.63
C CYS A 82 -2.56 -16.13 0.15
N ASP A 83 -1.95 -17.21 0.65
CA ASP A 83 -2.66 -18.23 1.40
C ASP A 83 -3.20 -17.65 2.72
N GLY A 84 -4.48 -17.89 2.98
CA GLY A 84 -5.12 -17.39 4.18
C GLY A 84 -5.44 -15.90 4.16
N ALA A 85 -5.13 -15.20 3.07
CA ALA A 85 -5.46 -13.80 2.95
C ALA A 85 -6.99 -13.65 2.78
N ALA A 86 -7.59 -12.72 3.53
CA ALA A 86 -9.02 -12.49 3.46
C ALA A 86 -9.40 -11.86 2.13
N ASN A 87 -10.53 -12.30 1.57
CA ASN A 87 -11.07 -11.71 0.36
C ASN A 87 -11.69 -10.34 0.69
N PRO A 88 -11.16 -9.24 0.17
CA PRO A 88 -11.67 -7.91 0.50
C PRO A 88 -13.06 -7.65 -0.07
N TYR A 89 -13.53 -8.50 -0.98
CA TYR A 89 -14.82 -8.30 -1.65
C TYR A 89 -15.91 -9.24 -1.16
N SER A 90 -15.60 -10.19 -0.27
CA SER A 90 -16.57 -11.22 0.13
C SER A 90 -17.45 -10.82 1.30
N ASP A 91 -16.96 -9.97 2.20
CA ASP A 91 -17.72 -9.59 3.40
C ASP A 91 -17.26 -8.22 3.88
N ILE A 92 -18.04 -7.19 3.52
CA ILE A 92 -17.69 -5.81 3.88
C ILE A 92 -17.79 -5.55 5.39
N PHE A 93 -18.54 -6.37 6.12
CA PHE A 93 -18.68 -6.20 7.57
C PHE A 93 -17.54 -6.83 8.35
N ASN A 94 -16.81 -7.76 7.74
CA ASN A 94 -15.68 -8.45 8.37
C ASN A 94 -14.35 -8.10 7.72
N ASP A 95 -14.34 -7.10 6.86
CA ASP A 95 -13.15 -6.66 6.14
C ASP A 95 -12.00 -6.34 7.10
N ASP A 96 -12.28 -5.60 8.16
CA ASP A 96 -11.26 -5.21 9.14
C ASP A 96 -10.67 -6.39 9.89
N LYS A 97 -11.45 -7.44 10.13
CA LYS A 97 -10.93 -8.63 10.81
C LYS A 97 -9.84 -9.32 9.98
N GLY A 98 -10.05 -9.41 8.68
CA GLY A 98 -9.06 -10.00 7.79
C GLY A 98 -7.78 -9.18 7.74
N LYS A 99 -7.90 -7.87 7.67
CA LYS A 99 -6.76 -6.97 7.69
C LYS A 99 -6.02 -7.03 9.02
N ASP A 100 -6.76 -7.05 10.14
CA ASP A 100 -6.15 -7.15 11.46
C ASP A 100 -5.38 -8.45 11.62
N ALA A 101 -5.91 -9.56 11.11
CA ALA A 101 -5.22 -10.85 11.17
C ALA A 101 -3.89 -10.80 10.40
N GLU A 102 -3.89 -10.20 9.22
CA GLU A 102 -2.65 -10.03 8.45
C GLU A 102 -1.65 -9.16 9.20
N CYS A 103 -2.10 -8.07 9.80
CA CYS A 103 -1.22 -7.18 10.55
C CYS A 103 -0.66 -7.85 11.80
N THR A 104 -1.47 -8.66 12.47
CA THR A 104 -1.01 -9.42 13.65
C THR A 104 0.12 -10.37 13.27
N LYS A 105 0.02 -11.03 12.12
CA LYS A 105 1.08 -11.93 11.62
C LYS A 105 2.40 -11.18 11.41
N LEU A 106 2.35 -9.90 11.13
CA LEU A 106 3.52 -9.06 10.89
C LEU A 106 4.08 -8.42 12.16
N GLY A 107 3.47 -8.71 13.32
CA GLY A 107 3.87 -8.05 14.56
C GLY A 107 3.35 -6.62 14.65
N LEU A 108 2.32 -6.30 13.89
CA LEU A 108 1.74 -4.96 13.82
C LEU A 108 0.30 -4.94 14.38
N GLU A 109 0.06 -5.75 15.41
CA GLU A 109 -1.25 -5.85 16.03
C GLU A 109 -1.76 -4.48 16.46
N GLY A 110 -3.00 -4.17 16.10
CA GLY A 110 -3.65 -2.92 16.48
C GLY A 110 -3.23 -1.71 15.65
N SER A 111 -2.33 -1.87 14.69
CA SER A 111 -1.89 -0.75 13.86
C SER A 111 -2.92 -0.38 12.81
N ILE A 112 -3.49 0.82 12.92
CA ILE A 112 -4.42 1.33 11.93
C ILE A 112 -3.68 1.62 10.61
N THR A 113 -2.43 2.10 10.71
CA THR A 113 -1.60 2.31 9.52
C THR A 113 -1.42 1.00 8.76
N CYS A 114 -1.11 -0.09 9.47
CA CYS A 114 -0.98 -1.41 8.83
C CYS A 114 -2.28 -1.81 8.14
N ARG A 115 -3.42 -1.61 8.80
CA ARG A 115 -4.72 -1.95 8.22
C ARG A 115 -4.94 -1.23 6.88
N GLN A 116 -4.55 0.03 6.79
CA GLN A 116 -4.68 0.78 5.54
C GLN A 116 -3.74 0.26 4.46
N VAL A 117 -2.51 -0.05 4.83
CA VAL A 117 -1.48 -0.48 3.87
C VAL A 117 -1.70 -1.92 3.41
N ILE A 118 -2.14 -2.81 4.33
CA ILE A 118 -2.29 -4.23 3.99
C ILE A 118 -3.40 -4.46 2.97
N ASP A 119 -4.27 -3.48 2.79
CA ASP A 119 -5.29 -3.52 1.74
C ASP A 119 -4.66 -3.75 0.37
N GLU A 120 -3.47 -3.23 0.14
CA GLU A 120 -2.76 -3.43 -1.13
C GLU A 120 -2.41 -4.90 -1.36
N LYS A 121 -2.06 -5.64 -0.29
CA LYS A 121 -1.82 -7.07 -0.40
C LYS A 121 -3.09 -7.83 -0.78
N LEU A 122 -4.20 -7.50 -0.12
CA LEU A 122 -5.46 -8.18 -0.38
C LEU A 122 -5.94 -7.92 -1.81
N ASP A 123 -5.82 -6.68 -2.27
CA ASP A 123 -6.15 -6.34 -3.65
C ASP A 123 -5.25 -7.10 -4.63
N PHE A 124 -3.95 -7.13 -4.38
CA PHE A 124 -3.01 -7.87 -5.22
C PHE A 124 -3.38 -9.34 -5.30
N CYS A 125 -3.69 -9.96 -4.15
CA CYS A 125 -3.98 -11.40 -4.10
C CYS A 125 -5.28 -11.75 -4.82
N TYR A 126 -6.28 -10.88 -4.79
CA TYR A 126 -7.60 -11.20 -5.34
C TYR A 126 -7.87 -10.60 -6.72
N SER A 127 -7.16 -9.56 -7.11
CA SER A 127 -7.32 -8.96 -8.43
C SER A 127 -6.51 -9.68 -9.52
N LYS A 128 -5.53 -10.50 -9.12
CA LYS A 128 -4.64 -11.19 -10.04
C LYS A 128 -5.09 -12.60 -10.41
N LYS A 129 -6.26 -12.99 -10.02
CA LYS A 129 -6.79 -14.31 -10.36
C LYS A 129 -7.31 -14.41 -11.77
#